data_14587e3ae335e96847d641182fd7c786
#
_entry.id   14587e3ae335e96847d641182fd7c786
#
_cell.length_a   1.000
_cell.length_b   1.000
_cell.length_c   1.000
_cell.angle_alpha   90.00
_cell.angle_beta   90.00
_cell.angle_gamma   90.00
#
_symmetry.space_group_name_H-M   'P 1'
#
loop_
_entity.id
_entity.type
_entity.pdbx_description
1 polymer ?
#
loop_
_entity_poly.entity_id
_entity_poly.type
_entity_poly.pdbx_seq_one_letter_code
_entity_poly.pdbx_strand_id
1 'polypeptide(L)'
;MAYDDGKMDGFLRAGSNDEYAIGYYTQADIPFYSALAQKYLACDHYFASILGPTFPNRLFQWAAKTNRLDDSVTFSSLPTILDRLSEAGVSHRYFFTMSPSWRCGV
;
A
#
# COMPACT_ATOMS: atom_id res chain seq x y z
N MET A 1 -13.38 0.31 16.16
CA MET A 1 -12.51 0.33 14.97
C MET A 1 -12.16 1.77 14.63
N ALA A 2 -11.05 2.04 13.96
CA ALA A 2 -10.69 3.40 13.55
C ALA A 2 -11.74 4.04 12.61
N TYR A 3 -12.40 3.22 11.79
CA TYR A 3 -13.44 3.64 10.86
C TYR A 3 -14.71 4.22 11.53
N ASP A 4 -15.14 3.65 12.64
CA ASP A 4 -16.26 4.07 13.50
C ASP A 4 -17.50 4.58 12.73
N ASP A 5 -18.08 3.71 11.91
CA ASP A 5 -19.26 3.99 11.04
C ASP A 5 -19.11 5.24 10.16
N GLY A 6 -17.89 5.46 9.67
CA GLY A 6 -17.57 6.58 8.77
C GLY A 6 -17.10 7.86 9.45
N LYS A 7 -17.14 7.94 10.77
CA LYS A 7 -16.65 9.12 11.50
C LYS A 7 -15.13 9.28 11.42
N MET A 8 -14.40 8.16 11.25
CA MET A 8 -12.93 8.14 11.13
C MET A 8 -12.20 8.75 12.35
N ASP A 9 -12.79 8.66 13.53
CA ASP A 9 -12.28 9.27 14.78
C ASP A 9 -11.69 8.26 15.77
N GLY A 10 -11.63 6.99 15.41
CA GLY A 10 -11.18 5.91 16.27
C GLY A 10 -9.66 5.65 16.28
N PHE A 11 -8.84 6.44 15.58
CA PHE A 11 -7.42 6.16 15.37
C PHE A 11 -6.59 6.11 16.65
N LEU A 12 -6.87 6.99 17.64
CA LEU A 12 -6.18 6.97 18.92
C LEU A 12 -6.53 5.76 19.78
N ARG A 13 -7.72 5.17 19.56
CA ARG A 13 -8.21 4.02 20.33
C ARG A 13 -7.99 2.68 19.62
N ALA A 14 -7.63 2.71 18.34
CA ALA A 14 -7.44 1.52 17.54
C ALA A 14 -5.96 1.11 17.51
N GLY A 15 -5.64 -0.01 18.14
CA GLY A 15 -4.28 -0.51 18.20
C GLY A 15 -3.49 -0.01 19.41
N SER A 16 -2.17 -0.06 19.32
CA SER A 16 -1.22 0.26 20.40
C SER A 16 -0.34 1.47 20.08
N ASN A 17 -0.76 2.33 19.15
CA ASN A 17 0.06 3.45 18.68
C ASN A 17 -0.14 4.73 19.49
N ASP A 18 -1.13 4.78 20.38
CA ASP A 18 -1.44 5.94 21.22
C ASP A 18 -1.43 7.27 20.43
N GLU A 19 -0.82 8.32 20.97
CA GLU A 19 -0.69 9.62 20.29
C GLU A 19 0.12 9.60 18.99
N TYR A 20 0.95 8.59 18.77
CA TYR A 20 1.68 8.43 17.51
C TYR A 20 0.76 8.21 16.31
N ALA A 21 -0.49 7.78 16.52
CA ALA A 21 -1.47 7.63 15.46
C ALA A 21 -1.82 8.95 14.74
N ILE A 22 -1.58 10.09 15.38
CA ILE A 22 -1.80 11.44 14.84
C ILE A 22 -0.50 12.24 14.69
N GLY A 23 0.65 11.59 14.91
CA GLY A 23 1.95 12.20 14.71
C GLY A 23 2.20 12.53 13.22
N TYR A 24 2.91 13.61 12.96
CA TYR A 24 3.27 14.03 11.60
C TYR A 24 4.66 14.65 11.58
N TYR A 25 5.27 14.63 10.40
CA TYR A 25 6.52 15.32 10.13
C TYR A 25 6.28 16.70 9.56
N THR A 26 7.07 17.68 9.99
CA THR A 26 7.09 19.01 9.39
C THR A 26 8.00 19.05 8.15
N GLN A 27 7.93 20.12 7.38
CA GLN A 27 8.83 20.34 6.24
C GLN A 27 10.31 20.31 6.64
N ALA A 28 10.65 20.79 7.85
CA ALA A 28 12.02 20.79 8.36
C ALA A 28 12.53 19.36 8.66
N ASP A 29 11.65 18.46 9.06
CA ASP A 29 12.00 17.08 9.39
C ASP A 29 12.25 16.24 8.12
N ILE A 30 11.51 16.49 7.05
CA ILE A 30 11.59 15.73 5.79
C ILE A 30 11.76 16.65 4.56
N PRO A 31 12.85 17.43 4.47
CA PRO A 31 13.00 18.47 3.45
C PRO A 31 13.01 17.92 2.02
N PHE A 32 13.58 16.73 1.79
CA PHE A 32 13.60 16.09 0.48
C PHE A 32 12.20 15.76 -0.04
N TYR A 33 11.38 15.09 0.80
CA TYR A 33 10.01 14.73 0.42
C TYR A 33 9.11 15.95 0.26
N SER A 34 9.30 16.96 1.10
CA SER A 34 8.60 18.24 0.98
C SER A 34 8.91 18.94 -0.34
N ALA A 35 10.18 18.97 -0.76
CA ALA A 35 10.58 19.54 -2.05
C ALA A 35 9.99 18.73 -3.23
N LEU A 36 9.92 17.40 -3.13
CA LEU A 36 9.27 16.54 -4.12
C LEU A 36 7.77 16.86 -4.25
N ALA A 37 7.05 16.94 -3.14
CA ALA A 37 5.63 17.25 -3.12
C ALA A 37 5.31 18.64 -3.69
N GLN A 38 6.22 19.62 -3.53
CA GLN A 38 6.05 20.95 -4.09
C GLN A 38 6.36 21.04 -5.59
N LYS A 39 7.25 20.20 -6.09
CA LYS A 39 7.68 20.21 -7.51
C LYS A 39 6.91 19.27 -8.41
N TYR A 40 6.32 18.23 -7.84
CA TYR A 40 5.63 17.16 -8.55
C TYR A 40 4.21 17.01 -8.05
N LEU A 41 3.52 16.00 -8.50
CA LEU A 41 2.15 15.69 -8.10
C LEU A 41 2.13 14.92 -6.77
N ALA A 42 1.40 15.44 -5.78
CA ALA A 42 1.02 14.71 -4.58
C ALA A 42 -0.43 14.19 -4.76
N CYS A 43 -0.60 12.87 -4.65
CA CYS A 43 -1.91 12.24 -4.81
C CYS A 43 -2.63 12.20 -3.46
N ASP A 44 -3.45 13.19 -3.16
CA ASP A 44 -4.22 13.30 -1.90
C ASP A 44 -5.58 12.57 -1.93
N HIS A 45 -6.04 12.15 -3.11
CA HIS A 45 -7.25 11.33 -3.30
C HIS A 45 -6.91 9.91 -3.78
N TYR A 46 -5.83 9.33 -3.27
CA TYR A 46 -5.44 7.95 -3.56
C TYR A 46 -5.84 7.04 -2.40
N PHE A 47 -6.94 6.32 -2.58
CA PHE A 47 -7.55 5.51 -1.53
C PHE A 47 -7.14 4.04 -1.63
N ALA A 48 -7.13 3.34 -0.49
CA ALA A 48 -6.99 1.91 -0.43
C ALA A 48 -8.20 1.21 -1.10
N SER A 49 -7.96 0.09 -1.76
CA SER A 49 -9.02 -0.68 -2.44
C SER A 49 -9.99 -1.34 -1.47
N ILE A 50 -9.51 -1.67 -0.28
CA ILE A 50 -10.32 -2.19 0.83
C ILE A 50 -9.88 -1.57 2.15
N LEU A 51 -10.80 -1.49 3.11
CA LEU A 51 -10.50 -1.12 4.50
C LEU A 51 -9.88 -2.33 5.23
N GLY A 52 -8.64 -2.63 4.91
CA GLY A 52 -7.93 -3.81 5.39
C GLY A 52 -6.42 -3.61 5.38
N PRO A 53 -5.68 -4.66 5.76
CA PRO A 53 -4.24 -4.60 5.92
C PRO A 53 -3.48 -4.52 4.59
N THR A 54 -2.15 -4.61 4.69
CA THR A 54 -1.22 -4.34 3.60
C THR A 54 -1.32 -5.34 2.45
N PHE A 55 -1.34 -6.65 2.73
CA PHE A 55 -1.30 -7.66 1.66
C PHE A 55 -2.49 -7.65 0.73
N PRO A 56 -3.74 -7.61 1.20
CA PRO A 56 -4.89 -7.50 0.30
C PRO A 56 -4.81 -6.27 -0.61
N ASN A 57 -4.42 -5.12 -0.09
CA ASN A 57 -4.29 -3.89 -0.87
C ASN A 57 -3.15 -3.98 -1.91
N ARG A 58 -2.05 -4.65 -1.59
CA ARG A 58 -0.98 -4.93 -2.57
C ARG A 58 -1.44 -5.88 -3.68
N LEU A 59 -2.25 -6.89 -3.34
CA LEU A 59 -2.84 -7.77 -4.36
C LEU A 59 -3.75 -7.00 -5.32
N PHE A 60 -4.54 -6.06 -4.82
CA PHE A 60 -5.32 -5.16 -5.67
C PHE A 60 -4.44 -4.32 -6.60
N GLN A 61 -3.33 -3.81 -6.09
CA GLN A 61 -2.38 -3.03 -6.89
C GLN A 61 -1.80 -3.82 -8.05
N TRP A 62 -1.48 -5.11 -7.84
CA TRP A 62 -0.84 -5.95 -8.85
C TRP A 62 -1.81 -6.73 -9.72
N ALA A 63 -2.93 -7.20 -9.17
CA ALA A 63 -3.86 -8.13 -9.81
C ALA A 63 -5.28 -7.57 -9.98
N ALA A 64 -5.54 -6.31 -9.58
CA ALA A 64 -6.86 -5.67 -9.58
C ALA A 64 -7.94 -6.45 -8.77
N LYS A 65 -7.53 -7.42 -7.97
CA LYS A 65 -8.39 -8.21 -7.07
C LYS A 65 -7.56 -8.82 -5.95
N THR A 66 -8.23 -9.32 -4.92
CA THR A 66 -7.61 -10.07 -3.83
C THR A 66 -8.32 -11.39 -3.58
N ASN A 67 -7.59 -12.38 -3.08
CA ASN A 67 -8.10 -13.66 -2.62
C ASN A 67 -7.98 -13.82 -1.09
N ARG A 68 -7.67 -12.75 -0.37
CA ARG A 68 -7.54 -12.72 1.10
C ARG A 68 -7.90 -11.36 1.67
N LEU A 69 -8.22 -11.34 2.95
CA LEU A 69 -8.57 -10.13 3.69
C LEU A 69 -7.65 -9.85 4.89
N ASP A 70 -6.60 -10.64 5.05
CA ASP A 70 -5.64 -10.57 6.14
C ASP A 70 -4.19 -10.49 5.61
N ASP A 71 -3.22 -10.30 6.51
CA ASP A 71 -1.79 -10.27 6.21
C ASP A 71 -1.13 -11.66 6.26
N SER A 72 -1.88 -12.72 6.06
CA SER A 72 -1.31 -14.08 5.98
C SER A 72 -0.31 -14.18 4.81
N VAL A 73 0.88 -14.70 5.11
CA VAL A 73 1.95 -14.89 4.11
C VAL A 73 1.72 -16.22 3.40
N THR A 74 0.85 -16.20 2.40
CA THR A 74 0.60 -17.35 1.51
C THR A 74 0.80 -16.94 0.06
N PHE A 75 1.25 -17.87 -0.77
CA PHE A 75 1.40 -17.60 -2.21
C PHE A 75 0.03 -17.33 -2.84
N SER A 76 0.01 -16.37 -3.75
CA SER A 76 -1.16 -16.05 -4.56
C SER A 76 -0.87 -16.39 -6.01
N SER A 77 -1.78 -17.10 -6.66
CA SER A 77 -1.71 -17.43 -8.09
C SER A 77 -2.57 -16.49 -8.95
N LEU A 78 -2.87 -15.31 -8.46
CA LEU A 78 -3.66 -14.34 -9.22
C LEU A 78 -2.84 -13.78 -10.39
N PRO A 79 -3.40 -13.73 -11.61
CA PRO A 79 -2.75 -13.05 -12.74
C PRO A 79 -2.50 -11.58 -12.40
N THR A 80 -1.29 -11.11 -12.64
CA THR A 80 -0.84 -9.76 -12.33
C THR A 80 -0.77 -8.87 -13.58
N ILE A 81 -0.56 -7.58 -13.39
CA ILE A 81 -0.26 -6.66 -14.50
C ILE A 81 1.03 -7.08 -15.23
N LEU A 82 2.00 -7.69 -14.54
CA LEU A 82 3.23 -8.16 -15.15
C LEU A 82 2.97 -9.31 -16.14
N ASP A 83 2.06 -10.23 -15.79
CA ASP A 83 1.63 -11.30 -16.71
C ASP A 83 0.99 -10.72 -17.96
N ARG A 84 0.12 -9.71 -17.79
CA ARG A 84 -0.54 -9.03 -18.92
C ARG A 84 0.44 -8.27 -19.81
N LEU A 85 1.45 -7.64 -19.22
CA LEU A 85 2.52 -6.99 -19.98
C LEU A 85 3.35 -8.00 -20.77
N SER A 86 3.66 -9.16 -20.16
CA SER A 86 4.33 -10.27 -20.84
C SER A 86 3.53 -10.79 -22.02
N GLU A 87 2.23 -11.07 -21.82
CA GLU A 87 1.29 -11.53 -22.88
C GLU A 87 1.21 -10.53 -24.05
N ALA A 88 1.27 -9.23 -23.74
CA ALA A 88 1.24 -8.15 -24.73
C ALA A 88 2.62 -7.88 -25.39
N GLY A 89 3.68 -8.59 -25.01
CA GLY A 89 5.04 -8.36 -25.50
C GLY A 89 5.66 -7.04 -25.04
N VAL A 90 5.13 -6.43 -23.98
CA VAL A 90 5.63 -5.18 -23.42
C VAL A 90 6.74 -5.47 -22.42
N SER A 91 7.93 -4.89 -22.64
CA SER A 91 9.05 -5.06 -21.71
C SER A 91 8.72 -4.42 -20.35
N HIS A 92 8.98 -5.16 -19.30
CA HIS A 92 8.77 -4.69 -17.93
C HIS A 92 9.85 -5.23 -17.01
N ARG A 93 10.04 -4.61 -15.85
CA ARG A 93 11.02 -5.07 -14.84
C ARG A 93 10.56 -4.67 -13.45
N TYR A 94 10.64 -5.62 -12.52
CA TYR A 94 10.42 -5.37 -11.11
C TYR A 94 11.77 -5.30 -10.38
N PHE A 95 12.02 -4.21 -9.67
CA PHE A 95 13.24 -4.01 -8.88
C PHE A 95 12.96 -4.23 -7.40
N PHE A 96 13.79 -5.02 -6.73
CA PHE A 96 13.69 -5.28 -5.30
C PHE A 96 15.09 -5.34 -4.68
N THR A 97 15.22 -4.95 -3.41
CA THR A 97 16.51 -4.85 -2.70
C THR A 97 16.67 -5.87 -1.59
N MET A 98 15.65 -6.65 -1.26
CA MET A 98 15.68 -7.60 -0.15
C MET A 98 15.34 -9.01 -0.57
N SER A 99 15.80 -9.97 0.28
CA SER A 99 15.54 -11.40 0.15
C SER A 99 14.07 -11.73 -0.06
N PRO A 100 13.79 -12.83 -0.77
CA PRO A 100 12.48 -13.21 -1.32
C PRO A 100 11.36 -13.51 -0.32
N SER A 101 11.53 -13.27 0.98
CA SER A 101 10.45 -13.44 1.97
C SER A 101 9.20 -12.58 1.71
N TRP A 102 9.32 -11.59 0.84
CA TRP A 102 8.23 -10.71 0.39
C TRP A 102 7.79 -11.00 -1.05
N ARG A 103 8.14 -12.13 -1.61
CA ARG A 103 7.54 -12.58 -2.86
C ARG A 103 6.04 -12.81 -2.65
N CYS A 104 5.24 -11.77 -2.84
CA CYS A 104 3.90 -11.96 -3.36
C CYS A 104 4.11 -12.62 -4.72
N GLY A 105 3.77 -13.91 -4.83
CA GLY A 105 4.16 -14.75 -5.95
C GLY A 105 3.95 -14.06 -7.31
N VAL A 106 5.03 -13.76 -7.95
CA VAL A 106 5.17 -13.49 -9.37
C VAL A 106 6.09 -14.58 -9.91
#